data_f7544376bbd47d546a9362739e1b98d5
#
_entry.id   f7544376bbd47d546a9362739e1b98d5
#
_cell.length_a   1.000
_cell.length_b   1.000
_cell.length_c   1.000
_cell.angle_alpha   90.00
_cell.angle_beta   90.00
_cell.angle_gamma   90.00
#
_symmetry.space_group_name_H-M   'P 1'
#
loop_
_entity.id
_entity.type
_entity.pdbx_description
1 polymer ?
#
loop_
_entity_poly.entity_id
_entity_poly.type
_entity_poly.pdbx_seq_one_letter_code
_entity_poly.pdbx_strand_id
1 'polypeptide(L)'
;MKRFLIPTAGAAAVMLLAAACSSSSSTGASGGSSSGSSGGKAYKMTFIQGVAGDGFYVTMGCGIQAEAKKLGNVTVNIQGPSQFDATLQNPIIESVTAAHPNAILIAPNDVSASRPPIAQAMAAGIKVVLVDTTLSDPSGAVSQISSDNMAGGADAFTAIKQLVPGGGQVLVVNVKPGVSTTDQRQAGFAAAAKADPKFTYVGTQFDQDSASVAAQVTLAALQKNPGIVGIFAANLFSAEGAATGVRQAGKSGKVKIVGFDAEPDEITALKQGTVQALIAQSPYVIGTNAVDQAVAALSGKPTTPKIGTKFTIINSSNLNSAASQAAIYKTSC
;
A
#
# COMPACT_ATOMS: atom_id res chain seq x y z
N MET A 1 30.76 -19.54 52.88
CA MET A 1 30.40 -20.31 54.08
C MET A 1 28.87 -20.43 54.15
N LYS A 2 28.47 -21.61 54.42
CA LYS A 2 27.22 -22.27 54.80
C LYS A 2 26.42 -22.90 53.64
N ARG A 3 26.69 -24.19 53.57
CA ARG A 3 25.88 -25.26 53.00
C ARG A 3 24.67 -25.56 53.89
N PHE A 4 23.59 -26.11 53.29
CA PHE A 4 22.71 -27.12 53.89
C PHE A 4 21.76 -27.57 52.74
N LEU A 5 21.88 -28.75 52.11
CA LEU A 5 21.56 -30.13 52.50
C LEU A 5 20.05 -30.47 52.35
N ILE A 6 19.85 -31.45 51.47
CA ILE A 6 18.70 -32.26 51.05
C ILE A 6 18.27 -33.17 52.27
N PRO A 7 17.01 -33.68 52.33
CA PRO A 7 16.78 -35.08 51.94
C PRO A 7 15.42 -35.32 51.22
N THR A 8 15.35 -36.09 50.20
CA THR A 8 15.07 -37.53 49.92
C THR A 8 13.87 -38.18 50.59
N ALA A 9 13.14 -38.85 49.74
CA ALA A 9 12.54 -40.20 49.83
C ALA A 9 11.05 -40.29 50.19
N GLY A 10 10.41 -41.20 49.41
CA GLY A 10 9.24 -41.94 49.76
C GLY A 10 8.41 -42.47 48.62
N ALA A 11 8.65 -43.68 48.32
CA ALA A 11 8.22 -44.55 47.25
C ALA A 11 6.88 -45.28 47.53
N ALA A 12 6.39 -45.95 46.46
CA ALA A 12 5.50 -47.14 46.38
C ALA A 12 4.00 -46.90 46.64
N ALA A 13 3.04 -47.56 46.02
CA ALA A 13 2.96 -48.79 45.20
C ALA A 13 1.57 -48.87 44.50
N VAL A 14 1.57 -49.37 43.31
CA VAL A 14 0.76 -50.46 42.71
C VAL A 14 -0.59 -50.80 43.33
N MET A 15 -1.65 -50.83 42.50
CA MET A 15 -2.50 -52.03 42.30
C MET A 15 -3.38 -51.92 41.02
N LEU A 16 -3.24 -52.93 40.20
CA LEU A 16 -4.13 -53.34 39.11
C LEU A 16 -5.44 -53.89 39.64
N LEU A 17 -6.53 -53.69 38.86
CA LEU A 17 -7.60 -54.71 38.75
C LEU A 17 -8.35 -54.50 37.42
N ALA A 18 -8.37 -55.56 36.65
CA ALA A 18 -9.13 -55.75 35.43
C ALA A 18 -10.44 -56.43 35.74
N ALA A 19 -11.42 -56.24 34.89
CA ALA A 19 -12.48 -57.18 34.46
C ALA A 19 -13.67 -56.36 33.96
N ALA A 20 -14.33 -56.63 32.94
CA ALA A 20 -14.70 -57.62 31.97
C ALA A 20 -16.08 -57.25 31.43
N CYS A 21 -16.21 -57.42 30.17
CA CYS A 21 -17.33 -57.51 29.23
C CYS A 21 -18.78 -57.54 29.77
N SER A 22 -19.67 -56.81 29.08
CA SER A 22 -20.86 -57.44 28.51
C SER A 22 -21.47 -56.58 27.38
N SER A 23 -21.79 -57.25 26.33
CA SER A 23 -22.45 -56.85 25.11
C SER A 23 -23.95 -56.56 25.32
N SER A 24 -24.44 -55.49 24.65
CA SER A 24 -25.78 -55.53 24.06
C SER A 24 -25.93 -54.53 22.92
N SER A 25 -26.31 -55.05 21.81
CA SER A 25 -26.69 -54.43 20.56
C SER A 25 -27.94 -53.54 20.70
N SER A 26 -27.91 -52.31 20.14
CA SER A 26 -29.10 -51.71 19.57
C SER A 26 -28.72 -50.78 18.44
N THR A 27 -29.15 -51.11 17.25
CA THR A 27 -29.22 -50.38 16.01
C THR A 27 -29.94 -49.03 16.19
N GLY A 28 -29.25 -47.96 15.83
CA GLY A 28 -29.80 -46.60 15.69
C GLY A 28 -29.01 -45.86 14.64
N ALA A 29 -29.42 -45.98 13.38
CA ALA A 29 -28.92 -45.16 12.30
C ALA A 29 -29.39 -43.69 12.50
N SER A 30 -28.49 -42.84 12.90
CA SER A 30 -28.64 -41.38 12.76
C SER A 30 -27.53 -40.88 11.86
N GLY A 31 -27.91 -40.60 10.62
CA GLY A 31 -27.02 -39.95 9.64
C GLY A 31 -26.60 -38.58 10.13
N GLY A 32 -25.46 -38.51 10.78
CA GLY A 32 -24.74 -37.29 11.01
C GLY A 32 -24.08 -36.89 9.70
N SER A 33 -24.69 -35.94 8.99
CA SER A 33 -23.99 -35.20 7.93
C SER A 33 -22.81 -34.50 8.57
N SER A 34 -21.65 -35.12 8.52
CA SER A 34 -20.38 -34.42 8.70
C SER A 34 -20.25 -33.46 7.52
N SER A 35 -20.64 -32.21 7.75
CA SER A 35 -20.20 -31.11 6.92
C SER A 35 -18.68 -31.18 6.87
N GLY A 36 -18.17 -31.80 5.83
CA GLY A 36 -16.75 -31.79 5.53
C GLY A 36 -16.30 -30.34 5.34
N SER A 37 -15.84 -29.74 6.41
CA SER A 37 -14.96 -28.58 6.30
C SER A 37 -13.78 -29.06 5.45
N SER A 38 -13.74 -28.65 4.21
CA SER A 38 -12.58 -28.81 3.34
C SER A 38 -11.45 -27.98 3.95
N GLY A 39 -10.76 -28.57 4.92
CA GLY A 39 -9.62 -27.97 5.61
C GLY A 39 -8.48 -27.78 4.66
N GLY A 40 -8.55 -26.74 3.83
CA GLY A 40 -7.41 -26.24 3.05
C GLY A 40 -6.28 -25.89 4.00
N LYS A 41 -5.04 -26.06 3.53
CA LYS A 41 -3.83 -25.67 4.27
C LYS A 41 -3.98 -24.23 4.73
N ALA A 42 -3.82 -23.99 6.06
CA ALA A 42 -3.86 -22.65 6.63
C ALA A 42 -2.58 -21.89 6.30
N TYR A 43 -2.73 -20.62 5.94
CA TYR A 43 -1.62 -19.75 5.58
C TYR A 43 -1.53 -18.55 6.52
N LYS A 44 -0.32 -18.24 6.98
CA LYS A 44 0.00 -17.03 7.73
C LYS A 44 0.75 -16.06 6.80
N MET A 45 0.26 -14.85 6.69
CA MET A 45 0.87 -13.81 5.88
C MET A 45 1.15 -12.56 6.70
N THR A 46 2.08 -11.74 6.26
CA THR A 46 2.28 -10.40 6.82
C THR A 46 2.21 -9.38 5.70
N PHE A 47 1.42 -8.33 5.89
CA PHE A 47 1.45 -7.14 5.07
C PHE A 47 2.37 -6.10 5.72
N ILE A 48 3.43 -5.71 5.00
CA ILE A 48 4.35 -4.65 5.40
C ILE A 48 4.01 -3.41 4.58
N GLN A 49 3.38 -2.44 5.24
CA GLN A 49 2.98 -1.17 4.64
C GLN A 49 4.20 -0.31 4.29
N GLY A 50 4.03 0.63 3.36
CA GLY A 50 5.04 1.67 3.11
C GLY A 50 5.14 2.63 4.28
N VAL A 51 4.00 3.07 4.82
CA VAL A 51 3.91 3.85 6.06
C VAL A 51 2.64 3.48 6.81
N ALA A 52 2.73 3.39 8.13
CA ALA A 52 1.58 3.06 8.98
C ALA A 52 0.68 4.28 9.15
N GLY A 53 -0.64 4.07 9.05
CA GLY A 53 -1.65 5.12 9.28
C GLY A 53 -2.04 5.93 8.04
N ASP A 54 -1.34 5.79 6.94
CA ASP A 54 -1.72 6.37 5.65
C ASP A 54 -2.95 5.64 5.09
N GLY A 55 -3.98 6.39 4.66
CA GLY A 55 -5.26 5.83 4.23
C GLY A 55 -5.18 4.96 2.98
N PHE A 56 -4.20 5.19 2.11
CA PHE A 56 -3.92 4.30 0.99
C PHE A 56 -3.58 2.88 1.49
N TYR A 57 -2.62 2.78 2.42
CA TYR A 57 -2.22 1.48 2.99
C TYR A 57 -3.27 0.90 3.93
N VAL A 58 -4.02 1.74 4.66
CA VAL A 58 -5.17 1.29 5.46
C VAL A 58 -6.22 0.66 4.55
N THR A 59 -6.60 1.33 3.45
CA THR A 59 -7.58 0.80 2.48
C THR A 59 -7.09 -0.48 1.81
N MET A 60 -5.79 -0.58 1.50
CA MET A 60 -5.18 -1.82 0.99
C MET A 60 -5.28 -2.94 2.02
N GLY A 61 -4.98 -2.64 3.28
CA GLY A 61 -5.14 -3.57 4.40
C GLY A 61 -6.57 -4.07 4.56
N CYS A 62 -7.59 -3.20 4.35
CA CYS A 62 -9.00 -3.61 4.34
C CYS A 62 -9.29 -4.62 3.22
N GLY A 63 -8.73 -4.42 2.03
CA GLY A 63 -8.85 -5.38 0.93
C GLY A 63 -8.20 -6.72 1.25
N ILE A 64 -7.00 -6.68 1.83
CA ILE A 64 -6.27 -7.88 2.28
C ILE A 64 -7.08 -8.66 3.32
N GLN A 65 -7.58 -7.99 4.35
CA GLN A 65 -8.37 -8.63 5.41
C GLN A 65 -9.69 -9.20 4.89
N ALA A 66 -10.36 -8.47 3.99
CA ALA A 66 -11.61 -8.94 3.39
C ALA A 66 -11.40 -10.21 2.55
N GLU A 67 -10.35 -10.26 1.73
CA GLU A 67 -10.05 -11.44 0.92
C GLU A 67 -9.59 -12.63 1.80
N ALA A 68 -8.74 -12.36 2.81
CA ALA A 68 -8.34 -13.38 3.78
C ALA A 68 -9.55 -14.00 4.51
N LYS A 69 -10.50 -13.15 4.93
CA LYS A 69 -11.76 -13.60 5.56
C LYS A 69 -12.63 -14.43 4.60
N LYS A 70 -12.75 -14.00 3.36
CA LYS A 70 -13.52 -14.71 2.31
C LYS A 70 -12.93 -16.10 2.04
N LEU A 71 -11.61 -16.23 2.00
CA LEU A 71 -10.92 -17.50 1.81
C LEU A 71 -11.00 -18.43 3.03
N GLY A 72 -11.10 -17.90 4.24
CA GLY A 72 -11.31 -18.62 5.49
C GLY A 72 -10.10 -19.39 6.05
N ASN A 73 -9.05 -19.54 5.25
CA ASN A 73 -7.82 -20.27 5.63
C ASN A 73 -6.56 -19.39 5.61
N VAL A 74 -6.72 -18.07 5.56
CA VAL A 74 -5.63 -17.08 5.54
C VAL A 74 -5.75 -16.19 6.77
N THR A 75 -4.64 -16.00 7.50
CA THR A 75 -4.51 -14.98 8.54
C THR A 75 -3.45 -13.97 8.13
N VAL A 76 -3.71 -12.69 8.33
CA VAL A 76 -2.77 -11.62 7.95
C VAL A 76 -2.47 -10.73 9.13
N ASN A 77 -1.19 -10.56 9.44
CA ASN A 77 -0.68 -9.51 10.31
C ASN A 77 -0.36 -8.29 9.45
N ILE A 78 -0.65 -7.07 9.96
CA ILE A 78 -0.38 -5.81 9.27
C ILE A 78 0.54 -4.97 10.14
N GLN A 79 1.64 -4.48 9.57
CA GLN A 79 2.58 -3.58 10.24
C GLN A 79 3.30 -2.72 9.20
N GLY A 80 3.90 -1.64 9.63
CA GLY A 80 4.66 -0.73 8.77
C GLY A 80 5.48 0.25 9.58
N PRO A 81 6.43 0.95 8.95
CA PRO A 81 7.22 1.99 9.58
C PRO A 81 6.37 3.24 9.83
N SER A 82 6.83 4.11 10.74
CA SER A 82 6.18 5.39 11.06
C SER A 82 6.39 6.47 10.00
N GLN A 83 7.32 6.26 9.06
CA GLN A 83 7.63 7.16 7.95
C GLN A 83 7.97 6.33 6.72
N PHE A 84 7.79 6.91 5.52
CA PHE A 84 8.16 6.25 4.25
C PHE A 84 9.68 6.25 4.07
N ASP A 85 10.37 5.42 4.85
CA ASP A 85 11.83 5.34 4.91
C ASP A 85 12.31 3.89 5.01
N ALA A 86 13.18 3.49 4.07
CA ALA A 86 13.74 2.14 4.02
C ALA A 86 14.58 1.80 5.27
N THR A 87 15.21 2.78 5.93
CA THR A 87 15.99 2.54 7.17
C THR A 87 15.10 2.13 8.33
N LEU A 88 13.85 2.58 8.34
CA LEU A 88 12.83 2.20 9.32
C LEU A 88 12.08 0.92 8.90
N GLN A 89 11.94 0.68 7.58
CA GLN A 89 11.22 -0.49 7.07
C GLN A 89 12.07 -1.77 7.09
N ASN A 90 13.37 -1.68 6.76
CA ASN A 90 14.23 -2.85 6.63
C ASN A 90 14.32 -3.70 7.92
N PRO A 91 14.43 -3.14 9.15
CA PRO A 91 14.36 -3.93 10.38
C PRO A 91 13.03 -4.67 10.56
N ILE A 92 11.91 -4.10 10.06
CA ILE A 92 10.60 -4.78 10.07
C ILE A 92 10.63 -5.98 9.13
N ILE A 93 11.18 -5.84 7.92
CA ILE A 93 11.32 -6.94 6.96
C ILE A 93 12.15 -8.08 7.57
N GLU A 94 13.26 -7.77 8.22
CA GLU A 94 14.13 -8.74 8.88
C GLU A 94 13.40 -9.47 10.01
N SER A 95 12.70 -8.74 10.87
CA SER A 95 11.89 -9.30 11.97
C SER A 95 10.78 -10.22 11.46
N VAL A 96 10.07 -9.80 10.40
CA VAL A 96 9.04 -10.61 9.76
C VAL A 96 9.64 -11.85 9.10
N THR A 97 10.78 -11.73 8.47
CA THR A 97 11.50 -12.86 7.86
C THR A 97 11.88 -13.89 8.93
N ALA A 98 12.35 -13.45 10.09
CA ALA A 98 12.68 -14.33 11.22
C ALA A 98 11.46 -15.06 11.79
N ALA A 99 10.26 -14.46 11.70
CA ALA A 99 9.00 -15.09 12.12
C ALA A 99 8.45 -16.14 11.13
N HIS A 100 9.08 -16.31 9.95
CA HIS A 100 8.77 -17.28 8.91
C HIS A 100 7.27 -17.36 8.53
N PRO A 101 6.61 -16.28 8.11
CA PRO A 101 5.27 -16.37 7.53
C PRO A 101 5.32 -17.15 6.21
N ASN A 102 4.17 -17.66 5.75
CA ASN A 102 4.11 -18.33 4.45
C ASN A 102 4.30 -17.33 3.29
N ALA A 103 3.82 -16.09 3.45
CA ALA A 103 4.02 -15.02 2.48
C ALA A 103 4.17 -13.65 3.14
N ILE A 104 4.87 -12.76 2.44
CA ILE A 104 4.97 -11.33 2.73
C ILE A 104 4.36 -10.57 1.56
N LEU A 105 3.40 -9.70 1.86
CA LEU A 105 2.88 -8.68 0.96
C LEU A 105 3.57 -7.38 1.36
N ILE A 106 4.28 -6.71 0.46
CA ILE A 106 5.11 -5.56 0.86
C ILE A 106 5.12 -4.44 -0.18
N ALA A 107 5.02 -3.21 0.33
CA ALA A 107 5.31 -1.97 -0.40
C ALA A 107 6.72 -1.50 -0.02
N PRO A 108 7.77 -1.83 -0.80
CA PRO A 108 9.14 -1.41 -0.45
C PRO A 108 9.33 0.10 -0.56
N ASN A 109 10.00 0.70 0.45
CA ASN A 109 10.18 2.15 0.55
C ASN A 109 11.33 2.71 -0.30
N ASP A 110 12.14 1.83 -0.90
CA ASP A 110 13.20 2.21 -1.83
C ASP A 110 13.51 1.04 -2.77
N VAL A 111 13.67 1.35 -4.07
CA VAL A 111 13.88 0.33 -5.11
C VAL A 111 15.17 -0.47 -4.94
N SER A 112 16.18 0.10 -4.29
CA SER A 112 17.52 -0.49 -4.11
C SER A 112 17.77 -0.91 -2.66
N ALA A 113 17.53 -0.01 -1.69
CA ALA A 113 17.82 -0.24 -0.27
C ALA A 113 16.96 -1.34 0.35
N SER A 114 15.72 -1.55 -0.14
CA SER A 114 14.84 -2.62 0.34
C SER A 114 15.11 -3.97 -0.33
N ARG A 115 15.91 -4.01 -1.40
CA ARG A 115 16.19 -5.24 -2.17
C ARG A 115 16.90 -6.34 -1.35
N PRO A 116 17.98 -6.05 -0.58
CA PRO A 116 18.69 -7.09 0.17
C PRO A 116 17.83 -7.81 1.21
N PRO A 117 17.11 -7.16 2.14
CA PRO A 117 16.29 -7.86 3.12
C PRO A 117 15.11 -8.61 2.50
N ILE A 118 14.52 -8.10 1.40
CA ILE A 118 13.46 -8.81 0.66
C ILE A 118 14.04 -10.05 -0.04
N ALA A 119 15.23 -9.98 -0.61
CA ALA A 119 15.91 -11.14 -1.18
C ALA A 119 16.20 -12.22 -0.14
N GLN A 120 16.57 -11.85 1.08
CA GLN A 120 16.75 -12.78 2.19
C GLN A 120 15.44 -13.49 2.56
N ALA A 121 14.32 -12.77 2.60
CA ALA A 121 13.00 -13.37 2.82
C ALA A 121 12.65 -14.40 1.73
N MET A 122 12.91 -14.07 0.46
CA MET A 122 12.70 -15.01 -0.66
C MET A 122 13.63 -16.24 -0.56
N ALA A 123 14.89 -16.04 -0.21
CA ALA A 123 15.87 -17.12 -0.01
C ALA A 123 15.48 -18.03 1.16
N ALA A 124 14.81 -17.52 2.18
CA ALA A 124 14.22 -18.30 3.27
C ALA A 124 12.94 -19.09 2.85
N GLY A 125 12.55 -19.04 1.58
CA GLY A 125 11.39 -19.76 1.04
C GLY A 125 10.04 -19.05 1.21
N ILE A 126 10.03 -17.83 1.76
CA ILE A 126 8.83 -17.03 1.93
C ILE A 126 8.36 -16.50 0.56
N LYS A 127 7.07 -16.64 0.26
CA LYS A 127 6.50 -16.08 -0.96
C LYS A 127 6.34 -14.57 -0.80
N VAL A 128 6.95 -13.78 -1.71
CA VAL A 128 6.89 -12.32 -1.66
C VAL A 128 6.03 -11.80 -2.81
N VAL A 129 5.04 -10.99 -2.47
CA VAL A 129 4.23 -10.20 -3.41
C VAL A 129 4.56 -8.72 -3.20
N LEU A 130 5.02 -8.06 -4.24
CA LEU A 130 5.25 -6.62 -4.23
C LEU A 130 3.92 -5.92 -4.51
N VAL A 131 3.52 -4.99 -3.65
CA VAL A 131 2.30 -4.20 -3.79
C VAL A 131 2.65 -2.73 -3.86
N ASP A 132 1.89 -1.94 -4.62
CA ASP A 132 2.12 -0.51 -4.82
C ASP A 132 3.48 -0.20 -5.46
N THR A 133 4.54 -0.23 -4.68
CA THR A 133 5.92 0.01 -5.09
C THR A 133 6.63 -1.28 -5.51
N THR A 134 7.74 -1.15 -6.22
CA THR A 134 8.55 -2.29 -6.67
C THR A 134 10.04 -2.09 -6.37
N LEU A 135 10.85 -3.07 -6.70
CA LEU A 135 12.31 -3.06 -6.59
C LEU A 135 12.97 -2.78 -7.93
N SER A 136 14.23 -2.34 -7.93
CA SER A 136 15.07 -2.22 -9.14
C SER A 136 15.26 -3.57 -9.84
N ASP A 137 15.33 -4.65 -9.05
CA ASP A 137 15.28 -6.03 -9.52
C ASP A 137 14.21 -6.79 -8.73
N PRO A 138 13.00 -6.97 -9.26
CA PRO A 138 11.90 -7.69 -8.61
C PRO A 138 11.95 -9.20 -8.86
N SER A 139 13.02 -9.73 -9.43
CA SER A 139 13.17 -11.18 -9.70
C SER A 139 13.00 -12.01 -8.43
N GLY A 140 12.29 -13.12 -8.52
CA GLY A 140 11.92 -13.96 -7.40
C GLY A 140 10.64 -13.57 -6.65
N ALA A 141 10.11 -12.36 -6.85
CA ALA A 141 8.79 -12.02 -6.37
C ALA A 141 7.70 -12.77 -7.15
N VAL A 142 6.66 -13.19 -6.43
CA VAL A 142 5.54 -13.95 -6.99
C VAL A 142 4.73 -13.12 -7.98
N SER A 143 4.49 -11.86 -7.63
CA SER A 143 3.72 -10.90 -8.43
C SER A 143 4.09 -9.48 -8.02
N GLN A 144 3.85 -8.53 -8.92
CA GLN A 144 3.92 -7.08 -8.70
C GLN A 144 2.54 -6.50 -9.01
N ILE A 145 1.92 -5.86 -8.02
CA ILE A 145 0.55 -5.34 -8.15
C ILE A 145 0.57 -3.85 -7.83
N SER A 146 0.35 -3.02 -8.82
CA SER A 146 0.37 -1.55 -8.68
C SER A 146 -0.60 -0.88 -9.63
N SER A 147 -0.84 0.41 -9.45
CA SER A 147 -1.48 1.24 -10.46
C SER A 147 -0.55 1.47 -11.67
N ASP A 148 -1.08 1.83 -12.83
CA ASP A 148 -0.27 2.29 -13.97
C ASP A 148 0.21 3.72 -13.74
N ASN A 149 1.25 3.85 -12.93
CA ASN A 149 1.74 5.15 -12.45
C ASN A 149 2.25 6.07 -13.58
N MET A 150 2.77 5.51 -14.67
CA MET A 150 3.18 6.31 -15.83
C MET A 150 1.95 6.95 -16.50
N ALA A 151 0.89 6.17 -16.73
CA ALA A 151 -0.37 6.69 -17.26
C ALA A 151 -1.00 7.69 -16.29
N GLY A 152 -1.00 7.40 -14.97
CA GLY A 152 -1.53 8.31 -13.95
C GLY A 152 -0.86 9.68 -13.95
N GLY A 153 0.45 9.74 -14.17
CA GLY A 153 1.18 11.00 -14.35
C GLY A 153 0.76 11.76 -15.60
N ALA A 154 0.57 11.06 -16.71
CA ALA A 154 0.07 11.67 -17.96
C ALA A 154 -1.39 12.17 -17.81
N ASP A 155 -2.23 11.43 -17.09
CA ASP A 155 -3.60 11.84 -16.77
C ASP A 155 -3.63 13.08 -15.88
N ALA A 156 -2.72 13.21 -14.94
CA ALA A 156 -2.57 14.40 -14.10
C ALA A 156 -2.20 15.63 -14.96
N PHE A 157 -1.31 15.50 -15.95
CA PHE A 157 -1.05 16.57 -16.89
C PHE A 157 -2.29 16.91 -17.73
N THR A 158 -3.03 15.92 -18.21
CA THR A 158 -4.27 16.11 -18.96
C THR A 158 -5.29 16.89 -18.14
N ALA A 159 -5.43 16.59 -16.85
CA ALA A 159 -6.30 17.35 -15.94
C ALA A 159 -5.83 18.81 -15.79
N ILE A 160 -4.52 19.06 -15.61
CA ILE A 160 -3.97 20.42 -15.57
C ILE A 160 -4.24 21.17 -16.88
N LYS A 161 -4.04 20.53 -18.02
CA LYS A 161 -4.30 21.12 -19.33
C LYS A 161 -5.76 21.55 -19.51
N GLN A 162 -6.71 20.78 -18.99
CA GLN A 162 -8.14 21.15 -18.99
C GLN A 162 -8.42 22.34 -18.09
N LEU A 163 -7.75 22.43 -16.93
CA LEU A 163 -7.91 23.51 -15.95
C LEU A 163 -7.22 24.82 -16.39
N VAL A 164 -6.22 24.73 -17.26
CA VAL A 164 -5.41 25.86 -17.74
C VAL A 164 -5.22 25.78 -19.27
N PRO A 165 -6.29 25.97 -20.06
CA PRO A 165 -6.24 25.82 -21.52
C PRO A 165 -5.31 26.79 -22.22
N GLY A 166 -4.95 27.90 -21.57
CA GLY A 166 -3.98 28.88 -22.07
C GLY A 166 -2.52 28.42 -21.98
N GLY A 167 -2.23 27.34 -21.29
CA GLY A 167 -0.87 26.86 -21.06
C GLY A 167 -0.12 27.65 -19.99
N GLY A 168 1.18 27.41 -19.86
CA GLY A 168 2.07 28.07 -18.91
C GLY A 168 3.06 27.11 -18.26
N GLN A 169 3.72 27.57 -17.19
CA GLN A 169 4.68 26.75 -16.47
C GLN A 169 3.99 25.73 -15.56
N VAL A 170 4.49 24.49 -15.55
CA VAL A 170 3.98 23.43 -14.68
C VAL A 170 5.10 22.77 -13.88
N LEU A 171 4.78 22.42 -12.63
CA LEU A 171 5.71 21.88 -11.64
C LEU A 171 5.21 20.52 -11.17
N VAL A 172 6.12 19.63 -10.78
CA VAL A 172 5.82 18.43 -9.97
C VAL A 172 6.35 18.63 -8.56
N VAL A 173 5.55 18.28 -7.57
CA VAL A 173 5.98 18.04 -6.18
C VAL A 173 5.93 16.54 -5.95
N ASN A 174 7.04 15.95 -5.54
CA ASN A 174 7.25 14.50 -5.47
C ASN A 174 7.96 14.14 -4.17
N VAL A 175 7.83 12.89 -3.75
CA VAL A 175 8.40 12.37 -2.49
C VAL A 175 9.93 12.47 -2.48
N LYS A 176 10.60 11.61 -3.19
CA LYS A 176 12.06 11.55 -3.36
C LYS A 176 12.41 10.59 -4.50
N PRO A 177 13.61 10.68 -5.08
CA PRO A 177 14.08 9.69 -6.04
C PRO A 177 14.17 8.29 -5.40
N GLY A 178 13.89 7.24 -6.18
CA GLY A 178 13.96 5.85 -5.73
C GLY A 178 12.63 5.30 -5.18
N VAL A 179 11.56 6.09 -5.20
CA VAL A 179 10.19 5.61 -4.96
C VAL A 179 9.55 5.29 -6.31
N SER A 180 9.44 4.00 -6.62
CA SER A 180 9.12 3.52 -7.98
C SER A 180 7.81 4.10 -8.55
N THR A 181 6.79 4.27 -7.71
CA THR A 181 5.47 4.76 -8.13
C THR A 181 5.52 6.25 -8.47
N THR A 182 6.06 7.05 -7.56
CA THR A 182 6.09 8.51 -7.73
C THR A 182 7.13 8.96 -8.76
N ASP A 183 8.21 8.21 -8.94
CA ASP A 183 9.16 8.41 -10.05
C ASP A 183 8.47 8.18 -11.42
N GLN A 184 7.63 7.14 -11.54
CA GLN A 184 6.85 6.88 -12.76
C GLN A 184 5.78 7.94 -12.99
N ARG A 185 5.05 8.39 -11.96
CA ARG A 185 4.09 9.49 -12.03
C ARG A 185 4.75 10.77 -12.54
N GLN A 186 5.90 11.12 -11.96
CA GLN A 186 6.70 12.26 -12.41
C GLN A 186 7.13 12.12 -13.87
N ALA A 187 7.62 10.93 -14.26
CA ALA A 187 8.09 10.69 -15.62
C ALA A 187 6.94 10.81 -16.64
N GLY A 188 5.76 10.23 -16.34
CA GLY A 188 4.57 10.34 -17.17
C GLY A 188 4.08 11.77 -17.33
N PHE A 189 4.01 12.53 -16.24
CA PHE A 189 3.67 13.94 -16.26
C PHE A 189 4.66 14.78 -17.08
N ALA A 190 5.97 14.59 -16.82
CA ALA A 190 7.02 15.35 -17.51
C ALA A 190 7.05 15.06 -19.01
N ALA A 191 6.84 13.80 -19.43
CA ALA A 191 6.78 13.43 -20.83
C ALA A 191 5.58 14.10 -21.53
N ALA A 192 4.40 14.04 -20.92
CA ALA A 192 3.18 14.64 -21.46
C ALA A 192 3.28 16.18 -21.53
N ALA A 193 3.83 16.82 -20.48
CA ALA A 193 4.02 18.28 -20.46
C ALA A 193 5.02 18.75 -21.52
N LYS A 194 6.12 18.03 -21.72
CA LYS A 194 7.12 18.37 -22.76
C LYS A 194 6.61 18.17 -24.19
N ALA A 195 5.62 17.29 -24.38
CA ALA A 195 5.01 17.07 -25.70
C ALA A 195 4.00 18.15 -26.10
N ASP A 196 3.55 19.00 -25.17
CA ASP A 196 2.59 20.08 -25.45
C ASP A 196 3.32 21.45 -25.47
N PRO A 197 3.42 22.11 -26.65
CA PRO A 197 4.17 23.36 -26.79
C PRO A 197 3.58 24.55 -26.00
N LYS A 198 2.34 24.43 -25.50
CA LYS A 198 1.73 25.46 -24.65
C LYS A 198 2.25 25.41 -23.20
N PHE A 199 2.91 24.33 -22.81
CA PHE A 199 3.37 24.15 -21.44
C PHE A 199 4.89 24.07 -21.35
N THR A 200 5.41 24.58 -20.25
CA THR A 200 6.83 24.47 -19.89
C THR A 200 6.96 23.73 -18.58
N TYR A 201 7.52 22.53 -18.60
CA TYR A 201 7.85 21.79 -17.39
C TYR A 201 9.08 22.41 -16.72
N VAL A 202 8.89 22.99 -15.51
CA VAL A 202 9.96 23.71 -14.79
C VAL A 202 10.71 22.81 -13.78
N GLY A 203 10.40 21.52 -13.77
CA GLY A 203 11.12 20.53 -12.98
C GLY A 203 10.30 19.97 -11.82
N THR A 204 11.00 19.27 -10.91
CA THR A 204 10.43 18.61 -9.73
C THR A 204 11.02 19.20 -8.46
N GLN A 205 10.19 19.33 -7.43
CA GLN A 205 10.60 19.56 -6.05
C GLN A 205 10.34 18.31 -5.24
N PHE A 206 11.22 18.01 -4.28
CA PHE A 206 11.12 16.82 -3.45
C PHE A 206 10.78 17.20 -2.01
N ASP A 207 9.78 16.51 -1.42
CA ASP A 207 9.20 16.85 -0.11
C ASP A 207 9.49 15.84 0.98
N GLN A 208 10.18 14.73 0.66
CA GLN A 208 10.53 13.65 1.60
C GLN A 208 9.30 13.01 2.29
N ASP A 209 8.17 12.97 1.59
CA ASP A 209 6.90 12.48 2.11
C ASP A 209 6.39 13.28 3.32
N SER A 210 6.56 14.60 3.28
CA SER A 210 6.21 15.52 4.35
C SER A 210 5.43 16.72 3.84
N ALA A 211 4.18 16.88 4.27
CA ALA A 211 3.33 18.00 3.89
C ALA A 211 3.95 19.37 4.26
N SER A 212 4.70 19.45 5.38
CA SER A 212 5.37 20.68 5.78
C SER A 212 6.53 21.04 4.83
N VAL A 213 7.31 20.05 4.39
CA VAL A 213 8.38 20.25 3.41
C VAL A 213 7.78 20.58 2.04
N ALA A 214 6.72 19.87 1.63
CA ALA A 214 5.99 20.15 0.39
C ALA A 214 5.50 21.61 0.31
N ALA A 215 4.98 22.15 1.43
CA ALA A 215 4.57 23.55 1.51
C ALA A 215 5.76 24.50 1.29
N GLN A 216 6.91 24.25 1.91
CA GLN A 216 8.12 25.07 1.81
C GLN A 216 8.68 25.05 0.39
N VAL A 217 8.85 23.86 -0.21
CA VAL A 217 9.41 23.75 -1.57
C VAL A 217 8.47 24.31 -2.62
N THR A 218 7.15 24.18 -2.42
CA THR A 218 6.13 24.77 -3.29
C THR A 218 6.19 26.30 -3.23
N LEU A 219 6.22 26.88 -2.03
CA LEU A 219 6.35 28.33 -1.85
C LEU A 219 7.61 28.86 -2.53
N ALA A 220 8.76 28.22 -2.28
CA ALA A 220 10.03 28.62 -2.89
C ALA A 220 10.00 28.50 -4.42
N ALA A 221 9.41 27.44 -4.98
CA ALA A 221 9.26 27.26 -6.41
C ALA A 221 8.39 28.35 -7.05
N LEU A 222 7.29 28.75 -6.41
CA LEU A 222 6.39 29.80 -6.86
C LEU A 222 7.00 31.20 -6.77
N GLN A 223 7.90 31.43 -5.81
CA GLN A 223 8.68 32.67 -5.72
C GLN A 223 9.74 32.77 -6.85
N LYS A 224 10.44 31.66 -7.10
CA LYS A 224 11.45 31.54 -8.15
C LYS A 224 10.84 31.61 -9.55
N ASN A 225 9.69 31.01 -9.75
CA ASN A 225 8.99 30.87 -11.04
C ASN A 225 7.56 31.42 -10.93
N PRO A 226 7.36 32.75 -11.01
CA PRO A 226 6.04 33.37 -10.86
C PRO A 226 5.02 32.93 -11.92
N GLY A 227 5.48 32.41 -13.06
CA GLY A 227 4.68 31.95 -14.18
C GLY A 227 4.11 30.51 -14.01
N ILE A 228 4.35 29.85 -12.88
CA ILE A 228 3.72 28.55 -12.61
C ILE A 228 2.21 28.71 -12.49
N VAL A 229 1.47 27.96 -13.32
CA VAL A 229 0.01 27.95 -13.41
C VAL A 229 -0.62 26.61 -12.96
N GLY A 230 0.20 25.54 -12.94
CA GLY A 230 -0.24 24.20 -12.57
C GLY A 230 0.82 23.44 -11.77
N ILE A 231 0.36 22.69 -10.78
CA ILE A 231 1.19 21.80 -9.94
C ILE A 231 0.57 20.42 -9.97
N PHE A 232 1.38 19.43 -10.29
CA PHE A 232 1.07 18.04 -10.04
C PHE A 232 1.73 17.62 -8.73
N ALA A 233 0.93 17.20 -7.76
CA ALA A 233 1.36 16.64 -6.48
C ALA A 233 1.28 15.12 -6.56
N ALA A 234 2.44 14.44 -6.45
CA ALA A 234 2.56 13.04 -6.85
C ALA A 234 2.02 12.04 -5.81
N ASN A 235 1.67 12.50 -4.60
CA ASN A 235 1.00 11.73 -3.56
C ASN A 235 0.22 12.64 -2.60
N LEU A 236 -0.40 12.03 -1.57
CA LEU A 236 -1.18 12.68 -0.52
C LEU A 236 -0.45 13.89 0.11
N PHE A 237 0.72 13.65 0.73
CA PHE A 237 1.44 14.70 1.48
C PHE A 237 1.97 15.81 0.56
N SER A 238 2.34 15.45 -0.67
CA SER A 238 2.66 16.44 -1.71
C SER A 238 1.48 17.36 -2.00
N ALA A 239 0.23 16.81 -2.09
CA ALA A 239 -0.97 17.59 -2.40
C ALA A 239 -1.36 18.52 -1.24
N GLU A 240 -1.35 18.04 -0.01
CA GLU A 240 -1.62 18.84 1.19
C GLU A 240 -0.64 20.02 1.32
N GLY A 241 0.63 19.72 1.15
CA GLY A 241 1.67 20.73 1.23
C GLY A 241 1.63 21.72 0.07
N ALA A 242 1.41 21.25 -1.16
CA ALA A 242 1.28 22.14 -2.32
C ALA A 242 0.12 23.12 -2.16
N ALA A 243 -1.04 22.66 -1.67
CA ALA A 243 -2.18 23.54 -1.38
C ALA A 243 -1.82 24.63 -0.34
N THR A 244 -1.07 24.25 0.69
CA THR A 244 -0.59 25.19 1.70
C THR A 244 0.43 26.18 1.12
N GLY A 245 1.41 25.73 0.35
CA GLY A 245 2.42 26.57 -0.28
C GLY A 245 1.82 27.58 -1.29
N VAL A 246 0.83 27.13 -2.09
CA VAL A 246 0.08 28.00 -3.01
C VAL A 246 -0.69 29.09 -2.24
N ARG A 247 -1.31 28.74 -1.12
CA ARG A 247 -2.01 29.71 -0.25
C ARG A 247 -1.03 30.73 0.34
N GLN A 248 0.12 30.27 0.87
CA GLN A 248 1.17 31.15 1.41
C GLN A 248 1.77 32.08 0.36
N ALA A 249 1.87 31.63 -0.90
CA ALA A 249 2.30 32.46 -2.03
C ALA A 249 1.24 33.49 -2.50
N GLY A 250 0.03 33.50 -1.91
CA GLY A 250 -1.08 34.37 -2.35
C GLY A 250 -1.60 34.02 -3.76
N LYS A 251 -1.43 32.75 -4.19
CA LYS A 251 -1.79 32.30 -5.54
C LYS A 251 -3.01 31.35 -5.57
N SER A 252 -3.77 31.29 -4.50
CA SER A 252 -5.01 30.50 -4.44
C SER A 252 -5.94 30.85 -5.60
N GLY A 253 -6.49 29.82 -6.27
CA GLY A 253 -7.34 29.96 -7.45
C GLY A 253 -6.60 30.30 -8.77
N LYS A 254 -5.39 30.88 -8.72
CA LYS A 254 -4.56 31.19 -9.89
C LYS A 254 -3.70 30.00 -10.31
N VAL A 255 -3.09 29.31 -9.35
CA VAL A 255 -2.35 28.07 -9.58
C VAL A 255 -3.29 26.90 -9.35
N LYS A 256 -3.38 26.00 -10.31
CA LYS A 256 -4.20 24.79 -10.25
C LYS A 256 -3.38 23.63 -9.73
N ILE A 257 -3.96 22.85 -8.81
CA ILE A 257 -3.31 21.68 -8.22
C ILE A 257 -4.12 20.44 -8.64
N VAL A 258 -3.42 19.45 -9.16
CA VAL A 258 -3.91 18.10 -9.35
C VAL A 258 -3.13 17.20 -8.39
N GLY A 259 -3.82 16.56 -7.44
CA GLY A 259 -3.27 15.61 -6.48
C GLY A 259 -3.35 14.19 -7.00
N PHE A 260 -2.57 13.33 -6.40
CA PHE A 260 -2.66 11.88 -6.56
C PHE A 260 -3.10 11.31 -5.21
N ASP A 261 -3.99 10.34 -5.22
CA ASP A 261 -4.69 9.74 -4.10
C ASP A 261 -6.08 10.36 -3.82
N ALA A 262 -6.80 9.89 -2.80
CA ALA A 262 -8.15 10.35 -2.47
C ALA A 262 -8.48 10.13 -0.99
N GLU A 263 -7.65 10.65 -0.11
CA GLU A 263 -7.94 10.64 1.32
C GLU A 263 -9.03 11.65 1.71
N PRO A 264 -9.68 11.50 2.86
CA PRO A 264 -10.73 12.41 3.32
C PRO A 264 -10.30 13.89 3.34
N ASP A 265 -9.04 14.18 3.67
CA ASP A 265 -8.50 15.54 3.70
C ASP A 265 -8.30 16.11 2.30
N GLU A 266 -7.85 15.30 1.32
CA GLU A 266 -7.80 15.68 -0.08
C GLU A 266 -9.21 15.92 -0.68
N ILE A 267 -10.19 15.08 -0.31
CA ILE A 267 -11.59 15.28 -0.68
C ILE A 267 -12.12 16.59 -0.09
N THR A 268 -11.72 16.93 1.12
CA THR A 268 -12.07 18.23 1.73
C THR A 268 -11.40 19.37 0.98
N ALA A 269 -10.14 19.26 0.62
CA ALA A 269 -9.41 20.23 -0.19
C ALA A 269 -10.05 20.42 -1.59
N LEU A 270 -10.53 19.32 -2.20
CA LEU A 270 -11.26 19.36 -3.47
C LEU A 270 -12.60 20.11 -3.31
N LYS A 271 -13.38 19.82 -2.25
CA LYS A 271 -14.64 20.52 -1.96
C LYS A 271 -14.43 22.03 -1.73
N GLN A 272 -13.32 22.39 -1.09
CA GLN A 272 -12.96 23.79 -0.84
C GLN A 272 -12.34 24.47 -2.07
N GLY A 273 -12.04 23.73 -3.15
CA GLY A 273 -11.42 24.25 -4.36
C GLY A 273 -9.93 24.62 -4.19
N THR A 274 -9.26 24.15 -3.14
CA THR A 274 -7.83 24.31 -2.95
C THR A 274 -7.02 23.33 -3.80
N VAL A 275 -7.60 22.14 -4.09
CA VAL A 275 -7.17 21.17 -5.10
C VAL A 275 -8.29 21.04 -6.12
N GLN A 276 -8.00 20.89 -7.40
CA GLN A 276 -9.03 20.91 -8.45
C GLN A 276 -9.36 19.54 -9.03
N ALA A 277 -8.44 18.58 -8.95
CA ALA A 277 -8.69 17.19 -9.32
C ALA A 277 -7.79 16.25 -8.52
N LEU A 278 -8.23 15.01 -8.36
CA LEU A 278 -7.51 13.93 -7.68
C LEU A 278 -7.48 12.71 -8.59
N ILE A 279 -6.35 12.04 -8.64
CA ILE A 279 -6.14 10.77 -9.35
C ILE A 279 -6.19 9.65 -8.30
N ALA A 280 -7.39 9.17 -8.00
CA ALA A 280 -7.61 8.14 -6.99
C ALA A 280 -7.19 6.76 -7.50
N GLN A 281 -6.42 6.04 -6.72
CA GLN A 281 -6.00 4.66 -6.99
C GLN A 281 -7.07 3.65 -6.51
N SER A 282 -6.78 2.36 -6.68
CA SER A 282 -7.65 1.26 -6.23
C SER A 282 -6.94 0.38 -5.17
N PRO A 283 -6.52 0.93 -4.01
CA PRO A 283 -5.72 0.20 -3.03
C PRO A 283 -6.42 -1.05 -2.48
N TYR A 284 -7.75 -1.00 -2.30
CA TYR A 284 -8.52 -2.18 -1.90
C TYR A 284 -8.34 -3.35 -2.88
N VAL A 285 -8.36 -3.06 -4.19
CA VAL A 285 -8.18 -4.06 -5.25
C VAL A 285 -6.73 -4.56 -5.31
N ILE A 286 -5.75 -3.69 -5.06
CA ILE A 286 -4.34 -4.11 -4.91
C ILE A 286 -4.25 -5.13 -3.78
N GLY A 287 -4.88 -4.85 -2.64
CA GLY A 287 -4.87 -5.74 -1.46
C GLY A 287 -5.51 -7.10 -1.71
N THR A 288 -6.70 -7.15 -2.33
CA THR A 288 -7.37 -8.43 -2.64
C THR A 288 -6.53 -9.26 -3.60
N ASN A 289 -6.04 -8.67 -4.69
CA ASN A 289 -5.17 -9.36 -5.64
C ASN A 289 -3.88 -9.88 -4.99
N ALA A 290 -3.31 -9.14 -4.03
CA ALA A 290 -2.09 -9.58 -3.35
C ALA A 290 -2.28 -10.88 -2.59
N VAL A 291 -3.41 -11.01 -1.87
CA VAL A 291 -3.76 -12.27 -1.17
C VAL A 291 -3.99 -13.40 -2.17
N ASP A 292 -4.72 -13.14 -3.26
CA ASP A 292 -5.00 -14.14 -4.31
C ASP A 292 -3.71 -14.67 -4.93
N GLN A 293 -2.76 -13.79 -5.29
CA GLN A 293 -1.49 -14.20 -5.87
C GLN A 293 -0.62 -14.97 -4.87
N ALA A 294 -0.60 -14.55 -3.61
CA ALA A 294 0.13 -15.25 -2.56
C ALA A 294 -0.43 -16.67 -2.34
N VAL A 295 -1.76 -16.81 -2.26
CA VAL A 295 -2.43 -18.12 -2.10
C VAL A 295 -2.22 -19.00 -3.32
N ALA A 296 -2.29 -18.46 -4.52
CA ALA A 296 -2.00 -19.20 -5.76
C ALA A 296 -0.59 -19.80 -5.71
N ALA A 297 0.43 -18.98 -5.38
CA ALA A 297 1.80 -19.45 -5.27
C ALA A 297 2.00 -20.51 -4.17
N LEU A 298 1.37 -20.32 -3.00
CA LEU A 298 1.45 -21.25 -1.88
C LEU A 298 0.75 -22.58 -2.16
N SER A 299 -0.22 -22.57 -3.07
CA SER A 299 -0.98 -23.74 -3.51
C SER A 299 -0.40 -24.40 -4.79
N GLY A 300 0.74 -23.91 -5.29
CA GLY A 300 1.36 -24.40 -6.52
C GLY A 300 0.57 -24.08 -7.80
N LYS A 301 -0.31 -23.09 -7.75
CA LYS A 301 -1.09 -22.61 -8.90
C LYS A 301 -0.33 -21.51 -9.66
N PRO A 302 -0.60 -21.31 -10.95
CA PRO A 302 -0.04 -20.21 -11.73
C PRO A 302 -0.36 -18.85 -11.11
N THR A 303 0.60 -17.93 -11.19
CA THR A 303 0.47 -16.54 -10.75
C THR A 303 0.61 -15.59 -11.93
N THR A 304 0.07 -14.37 -11.79
CA THR A 304 0.22 -13.29 -12.77
C THR A 304 1.41 -12.43 -12.35
N PRO A 305 2.49 -12.38 -13.14
CA PRO A 305 3.71 -11.66 -12.72
C PRO A 305 3.52 -10.17 -12.47
N LYS A 306 2.61 -9.51 -13.24
CA LYS A 306 2.33 -8.09 -13.09
C LYS A 306 0.83 -7.82 -13.26
N ILE A 307 0.25 -7.11 -12.30
CA ILE A 307 -1.16 -6.72 -12.30
C ILE A 307 -1.25 -5.20 -12.16
N GLY A 308 -1.85 -4.54 -13.16
CA GLY A 308 -2.15 -3.10 -13.13
C GLY A 308 -3.56 -2.84 -12.62
N THR A 309 -3.74 -1.89 -11.71
CA THR A 309 -5.07 -1.42 -11.28
C THR A 309 -5.41 -0.08 -11.91
N LYS A 310 -6.71 0.20 -12.01
CA LYS A 310 -7.24 1.41 -12.65
C LYS A 310 -7.32 2.58 -11.68
N PHE A 311 -7.42 3.80 -12.23
CA PHE A 311 -7.68 5.03 -11.52
C PHE A 311 -9.14 5.46 -11.61
N THR A 312 -9.53 6.33 -10.68
CA THR A 312 -10.74 7.14 -10.78
C THR A 312 -10.33 8.61 -10.66
N ILE A 313 -10.57 9.40 -11.72
CA ILE A 313 -10.31 10.84 -11.67
C ILE A 313 -11.50 11.52 -11.00
N ILE A 314 -11.24 12.15 -9.85
CA ILE A 314 -12.26 12.83 -9.05
C ILE A 314 -12.06 14.34 -9.19
N ASN A 315 -13.12 15.06 -9.49
CA ASN A 315 -13.18 16.52 -9.51
C ASN A 315 -14.53 17.02 -8.98
N SER A 316 -14.74 18.33 -8.90
CA SER A 316 -15.96 18.91 -8.36
C SER A 316 -17.24 18.49 -9.10
N SER A 317 -17.15 18.13 -10.40
CA SER A 317 -18.32 17.77 -11.20
C SER A 317 -18.79 16.33 -10.99
N ASN A 318 -17.87 15.42 -10.59
CA ASN A 318 -18.17 14.00 -10.42
C ASN A 318 -18.00 13.47 -8.99
N LEU A 319 -17.61 14.32 -8.04
CA LEU A 319 -17.32 13.92 -6.65
C LEU A 319 -18.44 13.08 -6.02
N ASN A 320 -19.69 13.41 -6.29
CA ASN A 320 -20.86 12.72 -5.72
C ASN A 320 -21.29 11.47 -6.52
N SER A 321 -20.57 11.09 -7.57
CA SER A 321 -20.86 9.86 -8.30
C SER A 321 -20.53 8.62 -7.45
N ALA A 322 -21.23 7.51 -7.68
CA ALA A 322 -20.97 6.25 -6.98
C ALA A 322 -19.51 5.78 -7.16
N ALA A 323 -18.95 5.98 -8.36
CA ALA A 323 -17.56 5.61 -8.66
C ALA A 323 -16.56 6.44 -7.84
N SER A 324 -16.75 7.76 -7.76
CA SER A 324 -15.89 8.64 -6.97
C SER A 324 -15.98 8.34 -5.48
N GLN A 325 -17.21 8.13 -4.96
CA GLN A 325 -17.40 7.79 -3.55
C GLN A 325 -16.78 6.44 -3.16
N ALA A 326 -16.82 5.45 -4.06
CA ALA A 326 -16.18 4.15 -3.85
C ALA A 326 -14.64 4.21 -3.91
N ALA A 327 -14.08 5.24 -4.53
CA ALA A 327 -12.64 5.44 -4.66
C ALA A 327 -12.01 6.23 -3.50
N ILE A 328 -12.82 6.80 -2.59
CA ILE A 328 -12.31 7.50 -1.41
C ILE A 328 -11.68 6.50 -0.44
N TYR A 329 -10.49 6.83 0.05
CA TYR A 329 -9.75 5.95 0.94
C TYR A 329 -10.36 5.90 2.34
N LYS A 330 -10.09 4.79 3.01
CA LYS A 330 -10.58 4.52 4.37
C LYS A 330 -9.51 4.87 5.40
N THR A 331 -9.95 5.38 6.54
CA THR A 331 -9.08 5.59 7.71
C THR A 331 -9.13 4.40 8.69
N SER A 332 -10.05 3.47 8.48
CA SER A 332 -10.18 2.22 9.24
C SER A 332 -11.00 1.20 8.45
N CYS A 333 -10.87 -0.07 8.77
CA CYS A 333 -11.69 -1.16 8.26
C CYS A 333 -12.88 -1.42 9.19
#